data_df4bfb96ca7ac9a642816f569bc6fb51
#
_entry.id   df4bfb96ca7ac9a642816f569bc6fb51
#
_cell.length_a   1.000
_cell.length_b   1.000
_cell.length_c   1.000
_cell.angle_alpha   90.00
_cell.angle_beta   90.00
_cell.angle_gamma   90.00
#
_symmetry.space_group_name_H-M   'P 1'
#
loop_
_entity.id
_entity.type
_entity.pdbx_description
1 polymer ?
#
loop_
_entity_poly.entity_id
_entity_poly.type
_entity_poly.pdbx_seq_one_letter_code
_entity_poly.pdbx_strand_id
1 'polypeptide(L)'
;QKRVLHMEEEKRIAGLANEDKVADEGEIYYDIRFYVHIPNEEGHIRMIVNLEAQKSYYPGYEIVTRGIFYDARMISAQLGTEFEHSKYDDMKKVYSIWVCMQAPKKIGNAISEYSIKKQDIISGLPDRPESYDKLSVVIIALNETMETNDELLGMLNTLFSEQKTYLEKKKELEEIYQMRMDNELGKEMNLMCNLSDLVIERGIEQGIEQGIEQGIESGIEQKSHNLAQMMIREAEPTDKIMRYTGYSLEKIKEIAQEMGKVWPLA
;
A
#
# COMPACT_ATOMS: atom_id res chain seq x y z
N GLN A 1 19.94 41.15 34.34
CA GLN A 1 20.51 39.81 33.99
C GLN A 1 19.38 38.95 33.43
N LYS A 2 19.32 38.84 32.10
CA LYS A 2 18.39 37.95 31.39
C LYS A 2 18.95 36.54 31.52
N ARG A 3 18.27 35.65 32.25
CA ARG A 3 18.45 34.22 32.16
C ARG A 3 17.95 33.76 30.79
N VAL A 4 18.85 33.47 29.87
CA VAL A 4 18.55 32.70 28.66
C VAL A 4 18.39 31.26 29.13
N LEU A 5 17.17 30.80 29.28
CA LEU A 5 16.86 29.37 29.37
C LEU A 5 17.19 28.78 27.97
N HIS A 6 18.24 28.00 27.90
CA HIS A 6 18.43 27.03 26.84
C HIS A 6 17.31 26.01 27.01
N MET A 7 16.21 26.21 26.28
CA MET A 7 15.27 25.14 25.99
C MET A 7 16.00 24.19 25.02
N GLU A 8 16.29 22.98 25.48
CA GLU A 8 16.60 21.88 24.58
C GLU A 8 15.52 21.85 23.52
N GLU A 9 15.90 21.79 22.22
CA GLU A 9 14.95 21.58 21.13
C GLU A 9 14.26 20.25 21.37
N GLU A 10 13.10 20.24 22.01
CA GLU A 10 12.25 19.06 22.09
C GLU A 10 11.96 18.61 20.65
N LYS A 11 12.33 17.37 20.37
CA LYS A 11 12.07 16.78 19.05
C LYS A 11 10.57 16.89 18.73
N ARG A 12 10.22 17.66 17.71
CA ARG A 12 8.83 17.83 17.27
C ARG A 12 8.18 16.53 16.79
N ILE A 13 8.98 15.53 16.44
CA ILE A 13 8.56 14.21 15.97
C ILE A 13 9.34 13.17 16.75
N ALA A 14 8.63 12.17 17.29
CA ALA A 14 9.21 11.03 17.98
C ALA A 14 8.58 9.73 17.48
N GLY A 15 9.42 8.80 17.01
CA GLY A 15 8.96 7.50 16.49
C GLY A 15 8.25 6.65 17.55
N LEU A 16 7.31 5.83 17.10
CA LEU A 16 6.58 4.84 17.86
C LEU A 16 6.82 3.44 17.29
N ALA A 17 6.52 2.39 18.07
CA ALA A 17 6.51 1.04 17.56
C ALA A 17 5.43 0.89 16.45
N ASN A 18 5.79 0.19 15.36
CA ASN A 18 4.90 -0.01 14.22
C ASN A 18 3.95 -1.20 14.42
N GLU A 19 4.15 -2.01 15.46
CA GLU A 19 3.29 -3.15 15.80
C GLU A 19 2.29 -2.77 16.87
N ASP A 20 1.04 -3.18 16.68
CA ASP A 20 -0.02 -3.10 17.69
C ASP A 20 -0.62 -4.48 17.91
N LYS A 21 -0.41 -5.02 19.12
CA LYS A 21 -0.89 -6.34 19.53
C LYS A 21 -1.91 -6.17 20.66
N VAL A 22 -3.17 -6.40 20.33
CA VAL A 22 -4.24 -6.46 21.33
C VAL A 22 -4.66 -7.91 21.47
N ALA A 23 -4.74 -8.39 22.70
CA ALA A 23 -5.20 -9.74 22.98
C ALA A 23 -6.60 -9.95 22.38
N ASP A 24 -6.79 -11.06 21.65
CA ASP A 24 -8.02 -11.45 20.96
C ASP A 24 -8.47 -10.60 19.76
N GLU A 25 -7.74 -9.53 19.38
CA GLU A 25 -8.08 -8.66 18.24
C GLU A 25 -7.10 -8.75 17.04
N GLY A 26 -6.07 -9.59 17.14
CA GLY A 26 -5.05 -9.75 16.12
C GLY A 26 -3.98 -8.64 16.12
N GLU A 27 -3.03 -8.77 15.21
CA GLU A 27 -1.91 -7.83 15.06
C GLU A 27 -2.19 -6.87 13.91
N ILE A 28 -1.83 -5.59 14.09
CA ILE A 28 -1.79 -4.57 13.05
C ILE A 28 -0.37 -4.08 12.90
N TYR A 29 0.08 -3.98 11.65
CA TYR A 29 1.36 -3.38 11.29
C TYR A 29 1.09 -2.06 10.59
N TYR A 30 1.67 -0.99 11.13
CA TYR A 30 1.67 0.36 10.56
C TYR A 30 2.93 0.55 9.75
N ASP A 31 2.87 1.24 8.62
CA ASP A 31 4.07 1.57 7.85
C ASP A 31 4.98 2.49 8.67
N ILE A 32 4.46 3.62 9.14
CA ILE A 32 5.17 4.55 10.00
C ILE A 32 4.21 5.08 11.08
N ARG A 33 4.60 4.99 12.34
CA ARG A 33 3.85 5.56 13.47
C ARG A 33 4.74 6.46 14.33
N PHE A 34 4.24 7.64 14.69
CA PHE A 34 5.01 8.63 15.45
C PHE A 34 4.13 9.62 16.22
N TYR A 35 4.74 10.28 17.20
CA TYR A 35 4.15 11.43 17.86
C TYR A 35 4.49 12.71 17.12
N VAL A 36 3.50 13.62 17.05
CA VAL A 36 3.70 15.01 16.62
C VAL A 36 3.43 15.92 17.80
N HIS A 37 4.36 16.83 18.08
CA HIS A 37 4.25 17.83 19.11
C HIS A 37 4.08 19.21 18.45
N ILE A 38 2.91 19.81 18.63
CA ILE A 38 2.60 21.14 18.10
C ILE A 38 2.62 22.13 19.26
N PRO A 39 3.50 23.17 19.25
CA PRO A 39 3.49 24.23 20.24
C PRO A 39 2.15 24.98 20.21
N ASN A 40 1.58 25.25 21.38
CA ASN A 40 0.43 26.11 21.56
C ASN A 40 0.64 27.04 22.78
N GLU A 41 -0.30 27.94 23.04
CA GLU A 41 -0.20 28.92 24.14
C GLU A 41 -0.17 28.25 25.53
N GLU A 42 -0.74 27.05 25.68
CA GLU A 42 -0.83 26.29 26.94
C GLU A 42 0.28 25.23 27.08
N GLY A 43 1.18 25.09 26.08
CA GLY A 43 2.26 24.08 26.06
C GLY A 43 2.39 23.41 24.69
N HIS A 44 2.24 22.09 24.63
CA HIS A 44 2.33 21.31 23.38
C HIS A 44 1.10 20.41 23.24
N ILE A 45 0.48 20.45 22.07
CA ILE A 45 -0.51 19.45 21.68
C ILE A 45 0.27 18.23 21.16
N ARG A 46 0.03 17.07 21.77
CA ARG A 46 0.61 15.80 21.34
C ARG A 46 -0.44 14.99 20.60
N MET A 47 -0.10 14.56 19.40
CA MET A 47 -0.94 13.72 18.55
C MET A 47 -0.20 12.44 18.16
N ILE A 48 -0.94 11.38 17.92
CA ILE A 48 -0.41 10.12 17.38
C ILE A 48 -0.77 10.09 15.90
N VAL A 49 0.24 9.91 15.05
CA VAL A 49 0.07 9.86 13.61
C VAL A 49 0.54 8.53 13.07
N ASN A 50 -0.29 7.89 12.26
CA ASN A 50 0.05 6.80 11.40
C ASN A 50 0.10 7.30 9.95
N LEU A 51 1.18 6.98 9.23
CA LEU A 51 1.35 7.31 7.82
C LEU A 51 1.50 6.01 7.03
N GLU A 52 0.61 5.79 6.08
CA GLU A 52 0.56 4.62 5.21
C GLU A 52 0.83 5.02 3.75
N ALA A 53 1.74 4.32 3.08
CA ALA A 53 2.01 4.47 1.66
C ALA A 53 1.24 3.41 0.86
N GLN A 54 0.20 3.84 0.14
CA GLN A 54 -0.66 2.95 -0.63
C GLN A 54 -0.43 3.12 -2.13
N LYS A 55 0.07 2.08 -2.82
CA LYS A 55 0.35 2.17 -4.26
C LYS A 55 -0.93 2.39 -5.07
N SER A 56 -1.97 1.57 -4.89
CA SER A 56 -3.23 1.67 -5.62
C SER A 56 -4.30 2.40 -4.82
N TYR A 57 -5.02 3.33 -5.46
CA TYR A 57 -6.18 4.00 -4.86
C TYR A 57 -7.38 3.04 -4.64
N TYR A 58 -7.48 1.97 -5.45
CA TYR A 58 -8.53 0.95 -5.34
C TYR A 58 -7.94 -0.44 -5.01
N PRO A 59 -7.55 -0.69 -3.75
CA PRO A 59 -6.93 -1.97 -3.35
C PRO A 59 -7.93 -3.12 -3.18
N GLY A 60 -9.20 -2.93 -3.47
CA GLY A 60 -10.29 -3.90 -3.28
C GLY A 60 -11.13 -3.66 -2.01
N TYR A 61 -10.85 -2.58 -1.29
CA TYR A 61 -11.60 -2.09 -0.13
C TYR A 61 -11.56 -0.56 -0.08
N GLU A 62 -12.43 0.04 0.74
CA GLU A 62 -12.44 1.49 0.96
C GLU A 62 -11.31 1.88 1.93
N ILE A 63 -10.35 2.67 1.45
CA ILE A 63 -9.18 3.11 2.24
C ILE A 63 -9.62 3.89 3.47
N VAL A 64 -10.62 4.76 3.35
CA VAL A 64 -11.15 5.52 4.48
C VAL A 64 -11.68 4.62 5.59
N THR A 65 -12.35 3.52 5.24
CA THR A 65 -12.85 2.53 6.22
C THR A 65 -11.70 1.85 6.96
N ARG A 66 -10.64 1.48 6.24
CA ARG A 66 -9.42 0.93 6.85
C ARG A 66 -8.73 1.97 7.74
N GLY A 67 -8.66 3.22 7.31
CA GLY A 67 -8.13 4.33 8.09
C GLY A 67 -8.88 4.54 9.41
N ILE A 68 -10.22 4.50 9.39
CA ILE A 68 -11.06 4.57 10.60
C ILE A 68 -10.76 3.38 11.54
N PHE A 69 -10.59 2.19 11.00
CA PHE A 69 -10.23 1.02 11.81
C PHE A 69 -8.85 1.17 12.46
N TYR A 70 -7.87 1.71 11.74
CA TYR A 70 -6.53 1.99 12.27
C TYR A 70 -6.57 3.06 13.37
N ASP A 71 -7.34 4.13 13.18
CA ASP A 71 -7.54 5.16 14.20
C ASP A 71 -8.22 4.59 15.45
N ALA A 72 -9.25 3.75 15.30
CA ALA A 72 -9.94 3.10 16.42
C ALA A 72 -8.95 2.23 17.24
N ARG A 73 -8.05 1.51 16.57
CA ARG A 73 -6.98 0.73 17.22
C ARG A 73 -6.00 1.63 17.96
N MET A 74 -5.56 2.73 17.34
CA MET A 74 -4.68 3.70 18.00
C MET A 74 -5.33 4.38 19.20
N ILE A 75 -6.65 4.61 19.17
CA ILE A 75 -7.42 5.10 20.31
C ILE A 75 -7.45 4.05 21.42
N SER A 76 -7.80 2.81 21.09
CA SER A 76 -7.87 1.70 22.06
C SER A 76 -6.51 1.42 22.72
N ALA A 77 -5.43 1.48 21.97
CA ALA A 77 -4.06 1.24 22.46
C ALA A 77 -3.54 2.32 23.43
N GLN A 78 -4.23 3.44 23.59
CA GLN A 78 -3.85 4.49 24.53
C GLN A 78 -4.17 4.15 26.00
N LEU A 79 -5.09 3.22 26.25
CA LEU A 79 -5.38 2.77 27.60
C LEU A 79 -4.13 2.06 28.19
N GLY A 80 -3.68 2.55 29.33
CA GLY A 80 -2.47 2.06 29.99
C GLY A 80 -1.14 2.66 29.46
N THR A 81 -1.20 3.54 28.43
CA THR A 81 -0.03 4.24 27.86
C THR A 81 -0.18 5.76 27.94
N GLU A 82 -1.22 6.31 27.32
CA GLU A 82 -1.48 7.76 27.30
C GLU A 82 -2.41 8.18 28.45
N PHE A 83 -3.32 7.30 28.86
CA PHE A 83 -4.21 7.51 29.98
C PHE A 83 -4.47 6.21 30.75
N GLU A 84 -4.78 6.34 32.04
CA GLU A 84 -5.08 5.24 32.94
C GLU A 84 -6.45 5.39 33.59
N HIS A 85 -7.10 4.28 33.91
CA HIS A 85 -8.39 4.25 34.57
C HIS A 85 -9.45 5.05 33.81
N SER A 86 -10.12 5.99 34.48
CA SER A 86 -11.21 6.80 33.90
C SER A 86 -10.75 8.19 33.43
N LYS A 87 -9.46 8.41 33.20
CA LYS A 87 -8.92 9.71 32.74
C LYS A 87 -9.02 9.84 31.23
N TYR A 88 -10.21 9.65 30.67
CA TYR A 88 -10.45 9.69 29.21
C TYR A 88 -10.11 11.04 28.57
N ASP A 89 -10.11 12.14 29.33
CA ASP A 89 -9.76 13.48 28.82
C ASP A 89 -8.27 13.56 28.39
N ASP A 90 -7.40 12.70 28.94
CA ASP A 90 -5.99 12.62 28.56
C ASP A 90 -5.76 11.92 27.22
N MET A 91 -6.81 11.32 26.62
CA MET A 91 -6.76 10.68 25.30
C MET A 91 -6.28 11.66 24.23
N LYS A 92 -5.24 11.27 23.49
CA LYS A 92 -4.67 12.06 22.40
C LYS A 92 -5.47 11.83 21.13
N LYS A 93 -5.57 12.90 20.30
CA LYS A 93 -6.11 12.78 18.96
C LYS A 93 -5.19 11.91 18.11
N VAL A 94 -5.77 11.04 17.29
CA VAL A 94 -5.08 10.16 16.35
C VAL A 94 -5.35 10.61 14.91
N TYR A 95 -4.35 10.42 14.05
CA TYR A 95 -4.44 10.67 12.62
C TYR A 95 -3.97 9.43 11.85
N SER A 96 -4.78 8.95 10.93
CA SER A 96 -4.39 7.95 9.94
C SER A 96 -4.29 8.63 8.57
N ILE A 97 -3.05 8.82 8.08
CA ILE A 97 -2.75 9.51 6.82
C ILE A 97 -2.37 8.49 5.77
N TRP A 98 -3.09 8.48 4.65
CA TRP A 98 -2.93 7.55 3.55
C TRP A 98 -2.48 8.28 2.30
N VAL A 99 -1.25 8.01 1.84
CA VAL A 99 -0.71 8.55 0.60
C VAL A 99 -0.92 7.53 -0.51
N CYS A 100 -1.89 7.79 -1.39
CA CYS A 100 -2.26 6.93 -2.52
C CYS A 100 -1.54 7.39 -3.79
N MET A 101 -0.47 6.70 -4.20
CA MET A 101 0.47 7.15 -5.23
C MET A 101 -0.03 7.00 -6.67
N GLN A 102 -1.04 6.17 -6.94
CA GLN A 102 -1.57 5.93 -8.28
C GLN A 102 -3.08 6.18 -8.34
N ALA A 103 -3.46 7.41 -8.00
CA ALA A 103 -4.86 7.81 -8.11
C ALA A 103 -5.29 7.89 -9.59
N PRO A 104 -6.49 7.41 -9.97
CA PRO A 104 -6.96 7.48 -11.34
C PRO A 104 -7.23 8.94 -11.74
N LYS A 105 -7.17 9.24 -13.06
CA LYS A 105 -7.39 10.61 -13.59
C LYS A 105 -8.70 11.25 -13.16
N LYS A 106 -9.75 10.47 -12.90
CA LYS A 106 -11.04 10.99 -12.41
C LYS A 106 -10.99 11.52 -10.99
N ILE A 107 -9.98 11.11 -10.19
CA ILE A 107 -9.70 11.61 -8.84
C ILE A 107 -8.66 12.73 -8.93
N GLY A 108 -7.57 12.49 -9.67
CA GLY A 108 -6.46 13.42 -9.83
C GLY A 108 -5.65 13.56 -8.54
N ASN A 109 -5.13 14.77 -8.36
CA ASN A 109 -4.44 15.19 -7.15
C ASN A 109 -5.44 15.80 -6.16
N ALA A 110 -5.63 15.19 -4.99
CA ALA A 110 -6.66 15.60 -4.03
C ALA A 110 -6.26 15.27 -2.59
N ILE A 111 -6.77 16.03 -1.64
CA ILE A 111 -6.67 15.77 -0.20
C ILE A 111 -8.08 15.83 0.39
N SER A 112 -8.42 14.82 1.20
CA SER A 112 -9.68 14.79 1.95
C SER A 112 -9.42 14.40 3.39
N GLU A 113 -10.05 15.09 4.33
CA GLU A 113 -10.05 14.76 5.75
C GLU A 113 -11.44 14.29 6.18
N TYR A 114 -11.46 13.21 6.95
CA TYR A 114 -12.64 12.64 7.60
C TYR A 114 -12.44 12.75 9.10
N SER A 115 -13.29 13.50 9.78
CA SER A 115 -13.18 13.78 11.21
C SER A 115 -14.52 13.73 11.91
N ILE A 116 -14.49 13.62 13.24
CA ILE A 116 -15.73 13.64 14.06
C ILE A 116 -16.20 15.08 14.23
N LYS A 117 -17.46 15.33 13.89
CA LYS A 117 -18.09 16.63 14.06
C LYS A 117 -19.35 16.52 14.90
N LYS A 118 -19.55 17.47 15.81
CA LYS A 118 -20.79 17.61 16.57
C LYS A 118 -21.88 18.22 15.69
N GLN A 119 -23.07 17.64 15.73
CA GLN A 119 -24.29 18.22 15.18
C GLN A 119 -25.35 18.27 16.28
N ASP A 120 -25.76 19.46 16.70
CA ASP A 120 -26.84 19.61 17.67
C ASP A 120 -28.19 19.33 17.00
N ILE A 121 -28.86 18.27 17.41
CA ILE A 121 -30.26 17.98 17.04
C ILE A 121 -31.18 18.87 17.85
N ILE A 122 -30.92 19.00 19.15
CA ILE A 122 -31.47 20.00 20.05
C ILE A 122 -30.28 20.64 20.76
N SER A 123 -30.14 21.95 20.68
CA SER A 123 -29.01 22.71 21.24
C SER A 123 -28.99 22.66 22.77
N GLY A 124 -27.80 22.73 23.38
CA GLY A 124 -27.63 22.87 24.83
C GLY A 124 -26.46 22.10 25.45
N LEU A 125 -25.80 21.19 24.70
CA LEU A 125 -24.59 20.51 25.20
C LEU A 125 -23.35 21.38 24.96
N PRO A 126 -22.58 21.75 26.02
CA PRO A 126 -21.50 22.74 25.93
C PRO A 126 -20.14 22.12 25.57
N ASP A 127 -20.13 21.01 24.82
CA ASP A 127 -18.90 20.28 24.53
C ASP A 127 -17.98 21.09 23.61
N ARG A 128 -16.68 21.05 23.90
CA ARG A 128 -15.64 21.66 23.09
C ARG A 128 -15.10 20.65 22.08
N PRO A 129 -14.61 21.07 20.90
CA PRO A 129 -14.04 20.17 19.88
C PRO A 129 -12.98 19.22 20.44
N GLU A 130 -12.14 19.65 21.37
CA GLU A 130 -11.08 18.87 21.98
C GLU A 130 -11.60 17.64 22.73
N SER A 131 -12.86 17.64 23.16
CA SER A 131 -13.47 16.50 23.89
C SER A 131 -13.99 15.40 22.97
N TYR A 132 -14.34 15.69 21.71
CA TYR A 132 -14.92 14.69 20.79
C TYR A 132 -14.14 14.51 19.48
N ASP A 133 -13.36 15.50 19.02
CA ASP A 133 -12.57 15.38 17.79
C ASP A 133 -11.26 14.64 18.07
N LYS A 134 -11.37 13.33 18.31
CA LYS A 134 -10.24 12.47 18.70
C LYS A 134 -9.69 11.62 17.55
N LEU A 135 -10.29 11.69 16.34
CA LEU A 135 -9.97 10.84 15.22
C LEU A 135 -10.02 11.64 13.91
N SER A 136 -9.01 11.47 13.05
CA SER A 136 -9.02 12.00 11.68
C SER A 136 -8.33 11.04 10.72
N VAL A 137 -9.03 10.65 9.66
CA VAL A 137 -8.43 9.96 8.50
C VAL A 137 -8.17 10.99 7.42
N VAL A 138 -6.94 11.03 6.91
CA VAL A 138 -6.55 11.92 5.79
C VAL A 138 -6.16 11.05 4.60
N ILE A 139 -6.85 11.25 3.48
CA ILE A 139 -6.52 10.60 2.21
C ILE A 139 -5.86 11.62 1.30
N ILE A 140 -4.65 11.33 0.88
CA ILE A 140 -3.88 12.11 -0.09
C ILE A 140 -3.81 11.28 -1.37
N ALA A 141 -4.50 11.72 -2.41
CA ALA A 141 -4.48 11.09 -3.72
C ALA A 141 -3.44 11.79 -4.60
N LEU A 142 -2.51 11.04 -5.17
CA LEU A 142 -1.46 11.53 -6.04
C LEU A 142 -1.61 10.96 -7.44
N ASN A 143 -1.55 11.83 -8.45
CA ASN A 143 -1.50 11.45 -9.85
C ASN A 143 -0.41 12.27 -10.55
N GLU A 144 0.76 11.67 -10.75
CA GLU A 144 1.93 12.33 -11.34
C GLU A 144 1.73 12.74 -12.81
N THR A 145 0.71 12.19 -13.49
CA THR A 145 0.40 12.55 -14.90
C THR A 145 -0.50 13.78 -15.01
N MET A 146 -0.96 14.34 -13.89
CA MET A 146 -1.82 15.52 -13.81
C MET A 146 -1.10 16.66 -13.06
N GLU A 147 -1.15 17.85 -13.64
CA GLU A 147 -0.62 19.05 -12.99
C GLU A 147 -1.42 19.39 -11.73
N THR A 148 -0.75 19.97 -10.75
CA THR A 148 -1.35 20.52 -9.54
C THR A 148 -0.72 21.86 -9.22
N ASN A 149 -1.53 22.81 -8.75
CA ASN A 149 -1.05 24.10 -8.24
C ASN A 149 -0.84 24.08 -6.70
N ASP A 150 -1.17 22.97 -6.06
CA ASP A 150 -0.93 22.79 -4.63
C ASP A 150 0.53 22.35 -4.41
N GLU A 151 1.23 23.11 -3.56
CA GLU A 151 2.66 22.92 -3.29
C GLU A 151 2.95 21.56 -2.63
N LEU A 152 2.11 21.16 -1.67
CA LEU A 152 2.27 19.88 -0.98
C LEU A 152 2.05 18.70 -1.93
N LEU A 153 0.99 18.74 -2.73
CA LEU A 153 0.70 17.67 -3.69
C LEU A 153 1.77 17.60 -4.79
N GLY A 154 2.28 18.74 -5.25
CA GLY A 154 3.39 18.79 -6.20
C GLY A 154 4.68 18.18 -5.63
N MET A 155 5.03 18.55 -4.40
CA MET A 155 6.17 18.00 -3.68
C MET A 155 6.06 16.49 -3.48
N LEU A 156 4.87 16.01 -3.04
CA LEU A 156 4.64 14.57 -2.84
C LEU A 156 4.65 13.79 -4.17
N ASN A 157 4.09 14.35 -5.26
CA ASN A 157 4.20 13.75 -6.59
C ASN A 157 5.67 13.61 -7.03
N THR A 158 6.50 14.62 -6.77
CA THR A 158 7.94 14.53 -7.07
C THR A 158 8.63 13.47 -6.22
N LEU A 159 8.36 13.47 -4.91
CA LEU A 159 8.97 12.53 -3.96
C LEU A 159 8.64 11.07 -4.31
N PHE A 160 7.38 10.77 -4.61
CA PHE A 160 6.87 9.42 -4.87
C PHE A 160 6.79 9.06 -6.36
N SER A 161 7.28 9.91 -7.27
CA SER A 161 7.30 9.62 -8.71
C SER A 161 8.04 8.31 -9.00
N GLU A 162 7.43 7.44 -9.80
CA GLU A 162 8.07 6.24 -10.35
C GLU A 162 8.79 6.53 -11.68
N GLN A 163 8.58 7.71 -12.28
CA GLN A 163 9.13 8.08 -13.58
C GLN A 163 10.41 8.92 -13.48
N LYS A 164 10.66 9.56 -12.33
CA LYS A 164 11.81 10.44 -12.12
C LYS A 164 12.95 9.68 -11.46
N THR A 165 14.16 9.90 -11.97
CA THR A 165 15.40 9.43 -11.34
C THR A 165 15.65 10.16 -10.01
N TYR A 166 16.51 9.59 -9.17
CA TYR A 166 16.94 10.25 -7.92
C TYR A 166 17.49 11.67 -8.17
N LEU A 167 18.31 11.87 -9.20
CA LEU A 167 18.91 13.19 -9.50
C LEU A 167 17.85 14.21 -9.90
N GLU A 168 16.85 13.82 -10.68
CA GLU A 168 15.74 14.70 -11.07
C GLU A 168 14.87 15.06 -9.86
N LYS A 169 14.51 14.07 -9.03
CA LYS A 169 13.78 14.30 -7.78
C LYS A 169 14.54 15.24 -6.86
N LYS A 170 15.83 14.97 -6.61
CA LYS A 170 16.68 15.79 -5.76
C LYS A 170 16.70 17.24 -6.23
N LYS A 171 16.97 17.46 -7.51
CA LYS A 171 17.03 18.79 -8.11
C LYS A 171 15.72 19.56 -7.93
N GLU A 172 14.59 18.91 -8.24
CA GLU A 172 13.27 19.53 -8.14
C GLU A 172 12.88 19.84 -6.69
N LEU A 173 13.14 18.92 -5.75
CA LEU A 173 12.88 19.10 -4.33
C LEU A 173 13.72 20.24 -3.72
N GLU A 174 14.99 20.38 -4.13
CA GLU A 174 15.87 21.46 -3.66
C GLU A 174 15.53 22.82 -4.30
N GLU A 175 15.32 22.89 -5.62
CA GLU A 175 15.14 24.14 -6.35
C GLU A 175 13.73 24.71 -6.23
N ILE A 176 12.69 23.87 -6.27
CA ILE A 176 11.29 24.30 -6.26
C ILE A 176 10.73 24.33 -4.84
N TYR A 177 10.94 23.24 -4.09
CA TYR A 177 10.35 23.07 -2.76
C TYR A 177 11.28 23.42 -1.61
N GLN A 178 12.51 23.88 -1.90
CA GLN A 178 13.52 24.32 -0.93
C GLN A 178 13.82 23.28 0.17
N MET A 179 13.66 21.99 -0.17
CA MET A 179 13.97 20.88 0.72
C MET A 179 15.47 20.61 0.72
N ARG A 180 16.07 20.41 1.90
CA ARG A 180 17.47 20.00 2.00
C ARG A 180 17.59 18.50 1.78
N MET A 181 18.26 18.12 0.69
CA MET A 181 18.46 16.72 0.28
C MET A 181 19.90 16.20 0.51
N ASP A 182 20.74 16.97 1.15
CA ASP A 182 22.14 16.65 1.51
C ASP A 182 22.28 15.89 2.85
N ASN A 183 21.15 15.62 3.51
CA ASN A 183 21.01 14.98 4.81
C ASN A 183 20.57 13.50 4.70
N GLU A 184 20.15 12.93 5.83
CA GLU A 184 19.60 11.57 5.94
C GLU A 184 18.46 11.31 4.94
N LEU A 185 17.54 12.29 4.76
CA LEU A 185 16.41 12.15 3.83
C LEU A 185 16.87 11.89 2.39
N GLY A 186 17.89 12.60 1.92
CA GLY A 186 18.45 12.37 0.58
C GLY A 186 19.08 11.00 0.43
N LYS A 187 19.75 10.50 1.47
CA LYS A 187 20.31 9.14 1.48
C LYS A 187 19.25 8.07 1.44
N GLU A 188 18.22 8.21 2.27
CA GLU A 188 17.08 7.28 2.31
C GLU A 188 16.31 7.27 0.99
N MET A 189 16.05 8.45 0.41
CA MET A 189 15.37 8.55 -0.89
C MET A 189 16.20 7.89 -2.01
N ASN A 190 17.53 8.09 -2.01
CA ASN A 190 18.41 7.43 -2.99
C ASN A 190 18.38 5.90 -2.82
N LEU A 191 18.39 5.43 -1.58
CA LEU A 191 18.29 3.99 -1.27
C LEU A 191 16.93 3.42 -1.72
N MET A 192 15.84 4.13 -1.46
CA MET A 192 14.48 3.72 -1.89
C MET A 192 14.35 3.67 -3.42
N CYS A 193 14.88 4.65 -4.16
CA CYS A 193 14.88 4.64 -5.62
C CYS A 193 15.65 3.44 -6.16
N ASN A 194 16.85 3.17 -5.63
CA ASN A 194 17.67 2.04 -6.05
C ASN A 194 17.04 0.68 -5.70
N LEU A 195 16.37 0.58 -4.53
CA LEU A 195 15.63 -0.63 -4.13
C LEU A 195 14.41 -0.87 -5.03
N SER A 196 13.68 0.18 -5.38
CA SER A 196 12.54 0.10 -6.30
C SER A 196 12.97 -0.43 -7.66
N ASP A 197 14.06 0.09 -8.22
CA ASP A 197 14.61 -0.35 -9.50
C ASP A 197 15.02 -1.83 -9.45
N LEU A 198 15.69 -2.28 -8.38
CA LEU A 198 16.07 -3.68 -8.17
C LEU A 198 14.86 -4.62 -8.02
N VAL A 199 13.78 -4.17 -7.36
CA VAL A 199 12.56 -4.96 -7.19
C VAL A 199 11.81 -5.08 -8.51
N ILE A 200 11.76 -4.01 -9.30
CA ILE A 200 11.16 -4.01 -10.65
C ILE A 200 11.95 -4.97 -11.56
N GLU A 201 13.27 -4.87 -11.58
CA GLU A 201 14.13 -5.71 -12.40
C GLU A 201 13.96 -7.20 -12.05
N ARG A 202 13.97 -7.57 -10.77
CA ARG A 202 13.68 -8.94 -10.32
C ARG A 202 12.26 -9.39 -10.66
N GLY A 203 11.27 -8.51 -10.56
CA GLY A 203 9.88 -8.81 -10.94
C GLY A 203 9.75 -9.10 -12.43
N ILE A 204 10.46 -8.36 -13.28
CA ILE A 204 10.51 -8.57 -14.73
C ILE A 204 11.21 -9.92 -15.03
N GLU A 205 12.36 -10.20 -14.43
CA GLU A 205 13.08 -11.47 -14.60
C GLU A 205 12.21 -12.66 -14.23
N GLN A 206 11.57 -12.63 -13.06
CA GLN A 206 10.64 -13.68 -12.61
C GLN A 206 9.43 -13.84 -13.54
N GLY A 207 8.87 -12.72 -14.02
CA GLY A 207 7.77 -12.74 -14.98
C GLY A 207 8.17 -13.34 -16.33
N ILE A 208 9.38 -13.07 -16.82
CA ILE A 208 9.92 -13.67 -18.04
C ILE A 208 10.15 -15.16 -17.84
N GLU A 209 10.77 -15.55 -16.74
CA GLU A 209 11.05 -16.97 -16.43
C GLU A 209 9.75 -17.78 -16.35
N GLN A 210 8.76 -17.31 -15.60
CA GLN A 210 7.45 -17.96 -15.53
C GLN A 210 6.73 -18.00 -16.88
N GLY A 211 6.81 -16.92 -17.67
CA GLY A 211 6.24 -16.87 -19.02
C GLY A 211 6.90 -17.87 -19.98
N ILE A 212 8.20 -18.04 -19.90
CA ILE A 212 8.94 -19.03 -20.68
C ILE A 212 8.54 -20.45 -20.27
N GLU A 213 8.51 -20.74 -18.96
CA GLU A 213 8.13 -22.04 -18.43
C GLU A 213 6.72 -22.44 -18.85
N GLN A 214 5.74 -21.55 -18.65
CA GLN A 214 4.36 -21.76 -19.10
C GLN A 214 4.24 -21.90 -20.61
N GLY A 215 5.03 -21.14 -21.37
CA GLY A 215 5.06 -21.22 -22.83
C GLY A 215 5.63 -22.57 -23.33
N ILE A 216 6.67 -23.06 -22.69
CA ILE A 216 7.25 -24.39 -22.98
C ILE A 216 6.26 -25.50 -22.65
N GLU A 217 5.64 -25.47 -21.46
CA GLU A 217 4.66 -26.47 -21.02
C GLU A 217 3.45 -26.50 -21.95
N SER A 218 2.87 -25.34 -22.25
CA SER A 218 1.76 -25.21 -23.21
C SER A 218 2.14 -25.69 -24.60
N GLY A 219 3.36 -25.39 -25.06
CA GLY A 219 3.86 -25.82 -26.36
C GLY A 219 4.07 -27.32 -26.45
N ILE A 220 4.56 -27.95 -25.39
CA ILE A 220 4.69 -29.43 -25.30
C ILE A 220 3.33 -30.08 -25.30
N GLU A 221 2.39 -29.57 -24.50
CA GLU A 221 1.02 -30.11 -24.41
C GLU A 221 0.32 -30.01 -25.76
N GLN A 222 0.38 -28.85 -26.44
CA GLN A 222 -0.21 -28.66 -27.74
C GLN A 222 0.39 -29.56 -28.81
N LYS A 223 1.72 -29.77 -28.78
CA LYS A 223 2.41 -30.68 -29.68
C LYS A 223 2.00 -32.14 -29.44
N SER A 224 1.95 -32.57 -28.18
CA SER A 224 1.51 -33.93 -27.79
C SER A 224 0.05 -34.15 -28.19
N HIS A 225 -0.82 -33.18 -28.00
CA HIS A 225 -2.23 -33.22 -28.39
C HIS A 225 -2.38 -33.39 -29.91
N ASN A 226 -1.69 -32.56 -30.71
CA ASN A 226 -1.71 -32.61 -32.17
C ASN A 226 -1.16 -33.96 -32.68
N LEU A 227 -0.10 -34.44 -32.06
CA LEU A 227 0.47 -35.75 -32.40
C LEU A 227 -0.50 -36.90 -32.09
N ALA A 228 -1.17 -36.85 -30.93
CA ALA A 228 -2.21 -37.82 -30.57
C ALA A 228 -3.34 -37.84 -31.59
N GLN A 229 -3.86 -36.67 -31.98
CA GLN A 229 -4.90 -36.58 -33.01
C GLN A 229 -4.47 -37.15 -34.34
N MET A 230 -3.24 -36.88 -34.78
CA MET A 230 -2.71 -37.41 -36.04
C MET A 230 -2.61 -38.95 -35.97
N MET A 231 -2.03 -39.50 -34.89
CA MET A 231 -1.86 -40.98 -34.73
C MET A 231 -3.22 -41.68 -34.60
N ILE A 232 -4.21 -41.07 -33.96
CA ILE A 232 -5.61 -41.57 -33.90
C ILE A 232 -6.26 -41.58 -35.30
N ARG A 233 -5.99 -40.58 -36.15
CA ARG A 233 -6.48 -40.57 -37.56
C ARG A 233 -5.90 -41.71 -38.39
N GLU A 234 -4.63 -42.03 -38.18
CA GLU A 234 -3.89 -43.05 -38.87
C GLU A 234 -4.12 -44.45 -38.29
N ALA A 235 -5.00 -44.59 -37.28
CA ALA A 235 -5.33 -45.84 -36.61
C ALA A 235 -4.09 -46.54 -36.00
N GLU A 236 -3.15 -45.78 -35.48
CA GLU A 236 -1.95 -46.34 -34.83
C GLU A 236 -2.30 -47.08 -33.52
N PRO A 237 -1.54 -48.12 -33.13
CA PRO A 237 -1.78 -48.83 -31.89
C PRO A 237 -1.72 -47.96 -30.63
N THR A 238 -2.61 -48.19 -29.65
CA THR A 238 -2.75 -47.37 -28.43
C THR A 238 -1.43 -47.27 -27.65
N ASP A 239 -0.70 -48.36 -27.51
CA ASP A 239 0.59 -48.38 -26.81
C ASP A 239 1.65 -47.50 -27.50
N LYS A 240 1.58 -47.39 -28.80
CA LYS A 240 2.43 -46.51 -29.60
C LYS A 240 2.06 -45.05 -29.34
N ILE A 241 0.77 -44.71 -29.34
CA ILE A 241 0.30 -43.37 -29.07
C ILE A 241 0.73 -42.93 -27.64
N MET A 242 0.48 -43.76 -26.64
CA MET A 242 0.90 -43.51 -25.25
C MET A 242 2.40 -43.24 -25.14
N ARG A 243 3.22 -44.01 -25.82
CA ARG A 243 4.69 -43.89 -25.79
C ARG A 243 5.19 -42.58 -26.40
N TYR A 244 4.59 -42.13 -27.49
CA TYR A 244 5.08 -40.95 -28.20
C TYR A 244 4.50 -39.64 -27.66
N THR A 245 3.29 -39.65 -27.07
CA THR A 245 2.63 -38.46 -26.56
C THR A 245 2.80 -38.29 -25.04
N GLY A 246 3.09 -39.37 -24.32
CA GLY A 246 3.10 -39.37 -22.85
C GLY A 246 1.71 -39.40 -22.23
N TYR A 247 0.64 -39.47 -23.02
CA TYR A 247 -0.75 -39.44 -22.52
C TYR A 247 -1.19 -40.78 -21.95
N SER A 248 -2.07 -40.74 -20.95
CA SER A 248 -2.76 -41.93 -20.44
C SER A 248 -3.79 -42.44 -21.43
N LEU A 249 -4.22 -43.68 -21.24
CA LEU A 249 -5.29 -44.26 -22.04
C LEU A 249 -6.58 -43.47 -22.00
N GLU A 250 -6.92 -42.95 -20.82
CA GLU A 250 -8.10 -42.13 -20.60
C GLU A 250 -8.04 -40.84 -21.46
N LYS A 251 -6.89 -40.15 -21.47
CA LYS A 251 -6.69 -38.94 -22.27
C LYS A 251 -6.79 -39.19 -23.78
N ILE A 252 -6.24 -40.33 -24.25
CA ILE A 252 -6.37 -40.72 -25.66
C ILE A 252 -7.82 -40.98 -26.04
N LYS A 253 -8.62 -41.62 -25.15
CA LYS A 253 -10.06 -41.83 -25.39
C LYS A 253 -10.83 -40.51 -25.46
N GLU A 254 -10.53 -39.57 -24.57
CA GLU A 254 -11.12 -38.20 -24.61
C GLU A 254 -10.86 -37.55 -25.97
N ILE A 255 -9.59 -37.51 -26.41
CA ILE A 255 -9.21 -36.93 -27.70
C ILE A 255 -9.91 -37.64 -28.88
N ALA A 256 -9.98 -38.99 -28.84
CA ALA A 256 -10.69 -39.75 -29.86
C ALA A 256 -12.20 -39.38 -29.92
N GLN A 257 -12.82 -39.22 -28.75
CA GLN A 257 -14.23 -38.82 -28.64
C GLN A 257 -14.46 -37.40 -29.17
N GLU A 258 -13.56 -36.46 -28.84
CA GLU A 258 -13.60 -35.09 -29.40
C GLU A 258 -13.51 -35.09 -30.94
N MET A 259 -12.75 -36.07 -31.49
CA MET A 259 -12.64 -36.27 -32.93
C MET A 259 -13.82 -37.05 -33.56
N GLY A 260 -14.84 -37.41 -32.76
CA GLY A 260 -15.98 -38.22 -33.21
C GLY A 260 -15.66 -39.69 -33.52
N LYS A 261 -14.57 -40.23 -32.96
CA LYS A 261 -14.17 -41.64 -33.14
C LYS A 261 -14.43 -42.44 -31.86
N VAL A 262 -14.87 -43.68 -32.06
CA VAL A 262 -15.00 -44.63 -30.92
C VAL A 262 -13.65 -45.35 -30.73
N TRP A 263 -13.12 -45.34 -29.52
CA TRP A 263 -11.86 -45.97 -29.19
C TRP A 263 -12.05 -47.21 -28.32
N PRO A 264 -11.33 -48.37 -28.56
CA PRO A 264 -10.31 -48.56 -29.60
C PRO A 264 -10.93 -48.62 -31.01
N LEU A 265 -10.14 -48.19 -31.99
CA LEU A 265 -10.50 -48.35 -33.40
C LEU A 265 -10.51 -49.84 -33.67
N ALA A 266 -11.65 -50.39 -34.18
CA ALA A 266 -11.82 -51.81 -34.48
C ALA A 266 -10.91 -52.27 -35.62
#